data_8c0ca27fd193a3e81d965eafef0ce95b
#
_entry.id   8c0ca27fd193a3e81d965eafef0ce95b
#
_cell.length_a   1.000
_cell.length_b   1.000
_cell.length_c   1.000
_cell.angle_alpha   90.00
_cell.angle_beta   90.00
_cell.angle_gamma   90.00
#
_symmetry.space_group_name_H-M   'P 1'
#
loop_
_entity.id
_entity.type
_entity.pdbx_description
1 polymer ?
#
loop_
_entity_poly.entity_id
_entity_poly.type
_entity_poly.pdbx_seq_one_letter_code
_entity_poly.pdbx_strand_id
1 'polypeptide(L)' 'MEKLLLSPEEAAEALGVGRSRVYDLMRTRQLDSVRIGKSRRVPVSAVHAYVERLTEQDALT' A
#
# COMPACT_ATOMS: atom_id res chain seq x y z
N MET A 1 -9.75 5.50 17.31
CA MET A 1 -8.72 6.26 16.56
C MET A 1 -8.26 5.45 15.34
N GLU A 2 -8.23 6.07 14.19
CA GLU A 2 -7.81 5.39 12.98
C GLU A 2 -6.30 5.18 12.97
N LYS A 3 -5.88 4.06 12.41
CA LYS A 3 -4.45 3.79 12.26
C LYS A 3 -3.88 4.67 11.15
N LEU A 4 -2.70 5.19 11.37
CA LEU A 4 -1.97 5.95 10.36
C LEU A 4 -1.05 5.04 9.53
N LEU A 5 -0.66 3.91 10.10
CA LEU A 5 0.20 2.94 9.46
C LEU A 5 -0.47 1.57 9.50
N LEU A 6 -0.42 0.87 8.38
CA LEU A 6 -1.03 -0.44 8.25
C LEU A 6 0.05 -1.51 8.12
N SER A 7 -0.24 -2.71 8.64
CA SER A 7 0.60 -3.86 8.33
C SER A 7 0.41 -4.22 6.86
N PRO A 8 1.33 -4.99 6.25
CA PRO A 8 1.13 -5.43 4.87
C PRO A 8 -0.18 -6.18 4.68
N GLU A 9 -0.59 -6.98 5.66
CA GLU A 9 -1.85 -7.72 5.62
C GLU A 9 -3.05 -6.79 5.64
N GLU A 10 -3.00 -5.75 6.47
CA GLU A 10 -4.06 -4.76 6.53
C GLU A 10 -4.15 -3.96 5.23
N ALA A 11 -2.99 -3.63 4.64
CA ALA A 11 -2.96 -2.93 3.36
C ALA A 11 -3.56 -3.80 2.26
N ALA A 12 -3.25 -5.10 2.28
CA ALA A 12 -3.81 -6.04 1.30
C ALA A 12 -5.33 -6.09 1.41
N GLU A 13 -5.85 -6.14 2.62
CA GLU A 13 -7.28 -6.14 2.85
C GLU A 13 -7.91 -4.83 2.38
N ALA A 14 -7.28 -3.71 2.69
CA ALA A 14 -7.78 -2.40 2.28
C ALA A 14 -7.81 -2.25 0.76
N LEU A 15 -6.83 -2.81 0.06
CA LEU A 15 -6.75 -2.75 -1.39
C LEU A 15 -7.55 -3.85 -2.08
N GLY A 16 -7.98 -4.86 -1.33
CA GLY A 16 -8.72 -5.98 -1.91
C GLY A 16 -7.85 -6.91 -2.73
N VAL A 17 -6.58 -7.03 -2.38
CA VAL A 17 -5.63 -7.89 -3.11
C VAL A 17 -4.97 -8.87 -2.13
N GLY A 18 -4.24 -9.83 -2.66
CA GLY A 18 -3.53 -10.79 -1.83
C GLY A 18 -2.30 -10.16 -1.17
N ARG A 19 -1.89 -10.76 -0.04
CA ARG A 19 -0.72 -10.30 0.71
C ARG A 19 0.55 -10.30 -0.15
N SER A 20 0.72 -11.34 -0.96
CA SER A 20 1.89 -11.45 -1.84
C SER A 20 2.00 -10.26 -2.78
N ARG A 21 0.87 -9.81 -3.28
CA ARG A 21 0.83 -8.65 -4.18
C ARG A 21 1.33 -7.40 -3.47
N VAL A 22 0.93 -7.21 -2.21
CA VAL A 22 1.38 -6.06 -1.43
C VAL A 22 2.89 -6.10 -1.22
N TYR A 23 3.45 -7.27 -0.91
CA TYR A 23 4.90 -7.40 -0.76
C TYR A 23 5.63 -7.07 -2.06
N ASP A 24 5.10 -7.51 -3.20
CA ASP A 24 5.67 -7.17 -4.50
C ASP A 24 5.60 -5.66 -4.77
N LEU A 25 4.48 -5.04 -4.44
CA LEU A 25 4.33 -3.58 -4.62
C LEU A 25 5.30 -2.81 -3.75
N MET A 26 5.55 -3.28 -2.54
CA MET A 26 6.51 -2.66 -1.64
C MET A 26 7.93 -2.84 -2.16
N ARG A 27 8.26 -4.05 -2.63
CA ARG A 27 9.58 -4.37 -3.14
C ARG A 27 9.92 -3.56 -4.38
N THR A 28 8.97 -3.35 -5.27
CA THR A 28 9.17 -2.60 -6.50
C THR A 28 8.92 -1.10 -6.33
N ARG A 29 8.64 -0.67 -5.12
CA ARG A 29 8.41 0.73 -4.75
C ARG A 29 7.21 1.36 -5.43
N GLN A 30 6.26 0.55 -5.85
CA GLN A 30 4.99 1.06 -6.35
C GLN A 30 4.08 1.48 -5.20
N LEU A 31 4.28 0.87 -4.04
CA LEU A 31 3.57 1.21 -2.82
C LEU A 31 4.60 1.59 -1.77
N ASP A 32 4.59 2.83 -1.35
CA ASP A 32 5.56 3.31 -0.35
C ASP A 32 5.33 2.64 0.99
N SER A 33 6.40 2.37 1.68
CA SER A 33 6.35 1.79 3.01
C SER A 33 7.44 2.40 3.87
N VAL A 34 7.26 2.32 5.17
CA VAL A 34 8.23 2.81 6.14
C VAL A 34 8.63 1.67 7.06
N ARG A 35 9.78 1.79 7.66
CA ARG A 35 10.29 0.80 8.59
C ARG A 35 10.28 1.38 10.00
N ILE A 36 9.64 0.66 10.91
CA ILE A 36 9.66 1.01 12.33
C ILE A 36 10.28 -0.16 13.06
N GLY A 37 11.51 0.04 13.55
CA GLY A 37 12.27 -1.04 14.15
C GLY A 37 12.51 -2.12 13.12
N LYS A 38 12.02 -3.33 13.39
CA LYS A 38 12.17 -4.47 12.49
C LYS A 38 10.94 -4.71 11.62
N SER A 39 9.93 -3.86 11.76
CA SER A 39 8.64 -4.06 11.07
C SER A 39 8.47 -3.09 9.93
N ARG A 40 7.90 -3.59 8.83
CA ARG A 40 7.47 -2.75 7.72
C ARG A 40 6.02 -2.35 7.93
N ARG A 41 5.72 -1.10 7.62
CA ARG A 41 4.36 -0.58 7.70
C ARG A 41 4.06 0.26 6.48
N VAL A 42 2.81 0.27 6.07
CA VAL A 42 2.36 1.03 4.90
C VAL A 42 1.54 2.22 5.40
N PRO A 43 1.99 3.45 5.17
CA PRO A 43 1.19 4.61 5.56
C PRO A 43 -0.16 4.61 4.83
N VAL A 44 -1.21 4.99 5.52
CA VAL A 44 -2.54 5.10 4.91
C VAL A 44 -2.49 6.04 3.70
N SER A 45 -1.73 7.13 3.81
CA SER A 45 -1.56 8.06 2.71
C SER A 45 -0.95 7.41 1.48
N ALA A 46 -0.05 6.44 1.67
CA ALA A 46 0.57 5.71 0.55
C ALA A 46 -0.47 4.83 -0.16
N VAL A 47 -1.39 4.23 0.61
CA VAL A 47 -2.46 3.43 0.02
C VAL A 47 -3.36 4.32 -0.83
N HIS A 48 -3.74 5.48 -0.33
CA HIS A 48 -4.56 6.43 -1.09
C HIS A 48 -3.85 6.90 -2.36
N ALA A 49 -2.56 7.24 -2.25
CA ALA A 49 -1.78 7.68 -3.39
C ALA A 49 -1.68 6.60 -4.46
N TYR A 50 -1.50 5.36 -4.04
CA TYR A 50 -1.42 4.23 -4.97
C TYR A 50 -2.75 4.07 -5.72
N VAL A 51 -3.87 4.14 -5.02
CA VAL A 51 -5.19 4.02 -5.63
C VAL A 51 -5.42 5.15 -6.64
N GLU A 52 -5.03 6.36 -6.28
CA GLU A 52 -5.16 7.51 -7.18
C GLU A 52 -4.37 7.31 -8.47
N ARG A 53 -3.15 6.79 -8.37
CA ARG A 53 -2.34 6.52 -9.55
C ARG A 53 -2.97 5.45 -10.44
N LEU A 54 -3.51 4.40 -9.83
CA LEU A 54 -4.19 3.35 -10.59
C LEU A 54 -5.39 3.91 -11.32
N THR A 55 -6.16 4.77 -10.66
CA THR A 55 -7.34 5.38 -11.25
C THR A 55 -6.97 6.26 -12.43
N GLU A 56 -5.91 7.04 -12.29
CA GLU A 56 -5.42 7.90 -13.37
C GLU A 56 -4.93 7.08 -14.57
N GLN A 57 -4.18 6.03 -14.30
CA GLN A 57 -3.67 5.16 -15.37
C GLN A 57 -4.81 4.49 -16.12
N ASP A 58 -5.82 4.03 -15.40
CA ASP A 58 -6.96 3.39 -16.00
C ASP A 58 -7.77 4.38 -16.86
N ALA A 59 -7.88 5.62 -16.40
CA ALA A 59 -8.59 6.66 -17.12
C ALA A 59 -7.90 7.07 -18.42
N LEU A 60 -6.57 6.89 -18.48
CA LEU A 60 -5.78 7.24 -19.67
C LEU A 60 -5.76 6.14 -20.72
N THR A 61 -6.15 4.94 -20.35
CA THR A 61 -6.24 3.81 -21.29
C THR A 61 -7.67 3.62 -21.75
#